data_6561dd700a2e61f51c494520deb3c074
#
_entry.id   6561dd700a2e61f51c494520deb3c074
#
_cell.length_a   1.000
_cell.length_b   1.000
_cell.length_c   1.000
_cell.angle_alpha   90.00
_cell.angle_beta   90.00
_cell.angle_gamma   90.00
#
_symmetry.space_group_name_H-M   'P 1'
#
loop_
_entity.id
_entity.type
_entity.pdbx_description
1 polymer ?
#
loop_
_entity_poly.entity_id
_entity_poly.type
_entity_poly.pdbx_seq_one_letter_code
_entity_poly.pdbx_strand_id
1 'polypeptide(L)'
;MSVADAHKRLIEELAGPVHRDEAMSRHTTYRIGGPAALFVECASVTDLCAAASILAEEDIEWTVLGKGSNVLVSDDGYDGAILTLGRDFKRHALEDDHLRSGAGVILAAVVQDAFKLGVSGLEFAVGIPGTLGGALAMNAGSREQWIGAIVESVTVFEPGAGLVRLRGPEVAWAYRRTDLPKLGIIVEAVLRVVESDAVGIRRAMEASLRRRKRSQPLGMPSAGSVFVNPGGDSAGRLIEAAGLKGAKVGGAAISDVHANFIVNAGGATAADVLSLVRLVRDAVRHSNGIELRPEIRFLGTFLES
;
A
#
# COMPACT_ATOMS: atom_id res chain seq x y z
N MET A 1 -27.80 9.49 10.86
CA MET A 1 -27.93 9.55 9.39
C MET A 1 -27.31 8.25 8.85
N SER A 2 -27.37 7.94 7.58
CA SER A 2 -27.11 6.55 7.17
C SER A 2 -26.12 6.47 6.01
N VAL A 3 -25.49 5.30 5.83
CA VAL A 3 -24.66 4.97 4.66
C VAL A 3 -25.45 5.23 3.33
N ALA A 4 -26.77 5.04 3.35
CA ALA A 4 -27.61 5.29 2.18
C ALA A 4 -27.74 6.78 1.84
N ASP A 5 -27.82 7.66 2.85
CA ASP A 5 -27.88 9.11 2.66
C ASP A 5 -26.53 9.63 2.17
N ALA A 6 -25.43 9.20 2.78
CA ALA A 6 -24.09 9.51 2.31
C ALA A 6 -23.88 9.08 0.85
N HIS A 7 -24.27 7.86 0.50
CA HIS A 7 -24.15 7.34 -0.86
C HIS A 7 -24.87 8.22 -1.90
N LYS A 8 -26.11 8.62 -1.59
CA LYS A 8 -26.89 9.49 -2.46
C LYS A 8 -26.20 10.83 -2.69
N ARG A 9 -25.76 11.49 -1.62
CA ARG A 9 -25.05 12.78 -1.68
C ARG A 9 -23.74 12.66 -2.45
N LEU A 10 -22.95 11.62 -2.18
CA LEU A 10 -21.69 11.37 -2.87
C LEU A 10 -21.90 11.21 -4.39
N ILE A 11 -22.94 10.48 -4.84
CA ILE A 11 -23.25 10.36 -6.26
C ILE A 11 -23.66 11.70 -6.89
N GLU A 12 -24.37 12.55 -6.14
CA GLU A 12 -24.83 13.86 -6.63
C GLU A 12 -23.68 14.88 -6.72
N GLU A 13 -22.70 14.81 -5.82
CA GLU A 13 -21.66 15.84 -5.67
C GLU A 13 -20.31 15.48 -6.30
N LEU A 14 -19.97 14.18 -6.43
CA LEU A 14 -18.66 13.75 -6.95
C LEU A 14 -18.68 13.47 -8.45
N ALA A 15 -17.58 13.77 -9.12
CA ALA A 15 -17.35 13.41 -10.51
C ALA A 15 -16.89 11.95 -10.69
N GLY A 16 -16.34 11.33 -9.64
CA GLY A 16 -15.88 9.96 -9.64
C GLY A 16 -16.97 8.96 -9.26
N PRO A 17 -16.79 7.65 -9.58
CA PRO A 17 -17.76 6.62 -9.25
C PRO A 17 -17.84 6.35 -7.75
N VAL A 18 -19.06 6.06 -7.28
CA VAL A 18 -19.38 5.68 -5.91
C VAL A 18 -20.16 4.37 -5.92
N HIS A 19 -19.69 3.39 -5.17
CA HIS A 19 -20.31 2.07 -5.07
C HIS A 19 -20.64 1.75 -3.62
N ARG A 20 -21.74 1.00 -3.43
CA ARG A 20 -22.09 0.39 -2.13
C ARG A 20 -21.73 -1.09 -2.14
N ASP A 21 -21.45 -1.59 -0.96
CA ASP A 21 -21.20 -3.03 -0.73
C ASP A 21 -20.16 -3.61 -1.71
N GLU A 22 -19.12 -2.82 -2.03
CA GLU A 22 -18.11 -3.20 -3.01
C GLU A 22 -17.11 -4.21 -2.44
N ALA A 23 -17.01 -5.36 -3.08
CA ALA A 23 -16.15 -6.46 -2.63
C ALA A 23 -14.66 -6.09 -2.68
N MET A 24 -14.04 -5.97 -1.52
CA MET A 24 -12.64 -5.55 -1.40
C MET A 24 -11.64 -6.57 -1.95
N SER A 25 -12.04 -7.82 -2.12
CA SER A 25 -11.25 -8.83 -2.82
C SER A 25 -10.86 -8.43 -4.26
N ARG A 26 -11.63 -7.53 -4.91
CA ARG A 26 -11.34 -6.97 -6.23
C ARG A 26 -10.29 -5.86 -6.19
N HIS A 27 -10.08 -5.25 -5.03
CA HIS A 27 -9.24 -4.05 -4.82
C HIS A 27 -8.00 -4.33 -3.97
N THR A 28 -7.75 -5.59 -3.60
CA THR A 28 -6.56 -6.01 -2.87
C THR A 28 -5.68 -6.95 -3.69
N THR A 29 -4.37 -6.88 -3.51
CA THR A 29 -3.44 -7.82 -4.14
C THR A 29 -3.52 -9.22 -3.54
N TYR A 30 -4.08 -9.35 -2.33
CA TYR A 30 -4.42 -10.63 -1.72
C TYR A 30 -5.58 -11.34 -2.42
N ARG A 31 -6.48 -10.58 -3.10
CA ARG A 31 -7.77 -11.06 -3.60
C ARG A 31 -8.64 -11.63 -2.47
N ILE A 32 -8.56 -11.03 -1.31
CA ILE A 32 -9.31 -11.35 -0.09
C ILE A 32 -9.96 -10.05 0.40
N GLY A 33 -11.12 -10.18 1.04
CA GLY A 33 -11.85 -9.10 1.70
C GLY A 33 -13.32 -9.06 1.32
N GLY A 34 -14.16 -8.93 2.31
CA GLY A 34 -15.60 -8.72 2.21
C GLY A 34 -15.94 -7.33 1.68
N PRO A 35 -17.22 -6.92 1.73
CA PRO A 35 -17.67 -5.65 1.16
C PRO A 35 -17.22 -4.45 1.99
N ALA A 36 -16.89 -3.33 1.32
CA ALA A 36 -16.84 -2.02 1.95
C ALA A 36 -18.24 -1.37 1.85
N ALA A 37 -18.71 -0.75 2.92
CA ALA A 37 -20.02 -0.09 2.92
C ALA A 37 -20.10 0.98 1.81
N LEU A 38 -19.03 1.74 1.63
CA LEU A 38 -18.85 2.69 0.54
C LEU A 38 -17.47 2.52 -0.10
N PHE A 39 -17.42 2.56 -1.44
CA PHE A 39 -16.18 2.64 -2.21
C PHE A 39 -16.26 3.83 -3.16
N VAL A 40 -15.37 4.81 -2.96
CA VAL A 40 -15.47 6.14 -3.57
C VAL A 40 -14.16 6.43 -4.32
N GLU A 41 -14.24 6.67 -5.63
CA GLU A 41 -13.12 7.19 -6.40
C GLU A 41 -13.22 8.72 -6.46
N CYS A 42 -12.34 9.44 -5.76
CA CYS A 42 -12.24 10.88 -5.85
C CYS A 42 -11.43 11.28 -7.10
N ALA A 43 -12.08 11.87 -8.09
CA ALA A 43 -11.45 12.24 -9.35
C ALA A 43 -10.56 13.50 -9.24
N SER A 44 -10.80 14.36 -8.25
CA SER A 44 -10.19 15.66 -8.05
C SER A 44 -10.07 16.04 -6.58
N VAL A 45 -9.36 17.14 -6.28
CA VAL A 45 -9.32 17.74 -4.92
C VAL A 45 -10.73 18.19 -4.49
N THR A 46 -11.55 18.67 -5.41
CA THR A 46 -12.96 19.03 -5.12
C THR A 46 -13.73 17.80 -4.64
N ASP A 47 -13.57 16.65 -5.30
CA ASP A 47 -14.19 15.40 -4.85
C ASP A 47 -13.69 14.99 -3.46
N LEU A 48 -12.39 15.16 -3.16
CA LEU A 48 -11.86 14.87 -1.83
C LEU A 48 -12.48 15.76 -0.75
N CYS A 49 -12.63 17.07 -1.05
CA CYS A 49 -13.29 18.01 -0.13
C CYS A 49 -14.75 17.60 0.13
N ALA A 50 -15.52 17.34 -0.92
CA ALA A 50 -16.91 16.95 -0.81
C ALA A 50 -17.07 15.61 -0.08
N ALA A 51 -16.27 14.60 -0.44
CA ALA A 51 -16.32 13.29 0.20
C ALA A 51 -15.98 13.39 1.70
N ALA A 52 -14.91 14.12 2.07
CA ALA A 52 -14.52 14.29 3.48
C ALA A 52 -15.62 15.01 4.29
N SER A 53 -16.27 16.05 3.71
CA SER A 53 -17.35 16.77 4.37
C SER A 53 -18.58 15.88 4.57
N ILE A 54 -19.04 15.21 3.51
CA ILE A 54 -20.22 14.34 3.56
C ILE A 54 -20.01 13.21 4.57
N LEU A 55 -18.86 12.54 4.51
CA LEU A 55 -18.57 11.42 5.42
C LEU A 55 -18.46 11.85 6.88
N ALA A 56 -17.91 13.06 7.13
CA ALA A 56 -17.87 13.62 8.49
C ALA A 56 -19.27 14.00 9.01
N GLU A 57 -20.11 14.61 8.19
CA GLU A 57 -21.50 14.96 8.54
C GLU A 57 -22.37 13.73 8.81
N GLU A 58 -22.12 12.62 8.13
CA GLU A 58 -22.83 11.35 8.30
C GLU A 58 -22.21 10.43 9.37
N ASP A 59 -21.12 10.87 10.03
CA ASP A 59 -20.36 10.10 11.03
C ASP A 59 -19.88 8.74 10.49
N ILE A 60 -19.38 8.75 9.25
CA ILE A 60 -18.85 7.55 8.58
C ILE A 60 -17.33 7.59 8.59
N GLU A 61 -16.71 6.61 9.22
CA GLU A 61 -15.26 6.41 9.17
C GLU A 61 -14.80 6.15 7.72
N TRP A 62 -13.62 6.62 7.38
CA TRP A 62 -13.04 6.37 6.07
C TRP A 62 -11.54 6.11 6.12
N THR A 63 -11.05 5.44 5.11
CA THR A 63 -9.61 5.24 4.90
C THR A 63 -9.27 5.32 3.41
N VAL A 64 -8.00 5.66 3.11
CA VAL A 64 -7.51 5.71 1.74
C VAL A 64 -6.88 4.39 1.35
N LEU A 65 -7.22 3.91 0.16
CA LEU A 65 -6.66 2.70 -0.42
C LEU A 65 -6.05 3.00 -1.80
N GLY A 66 -4.80 2.57 -2.00
CA GLY A 66 -4.19 2.49 -3.32
C GLY A 66 -4.58 1.17 -4.03
N LYS A 67 -3.60 0.32 -4.31
CA LYS A 67 -3.84 -1.03 -4.91
C LYS A 67 -4.06 -2.13 -3.88
N GLY A 68 -4.26 -1.82 -2.61
CA GLY A 68 -4.46 -2.83 -1.56
C GLY A 68 -3.30 -3.81 -1.41
N SER A 69 -2.07 -3.36 -1.64
CA SER A 69 -0.87 -4.22 -1.65
C SER A 69 -0.22 -4.41 -0.28
N ASN A 70 -0.75 -3.77 0.76
CA ASN A 70 -0.28 -3.89 2.15
C ASN A 70 -1.47 -3.91 3.13
N VAL A 71 -2.57 -4.55 2.75
CA VAL A 71 -3.78 -4.61 3.57
C VAL A 71 -4.39 -6.01 3.53
N LEU A 72 -4.92 -6.43 4.66
CA LEU A 72 -5.85 -7.56 4.79
C LEU A 72 -7.21 -6.97 5.22
N VAL A 73 -8.22 -7.14 4.39
CA VAL A 73 -9.59 -6.72 4.70
C VAL A 73 -10.35 -7.91 5.27
N SER A 74 -11.12 -7.69 6.34
CA SER A 74 -11.96 -8.70 6.98
C SER A 74 -12.90 -9.40 5.98
N ASP A 75 -13.25 -10.64 6.24
CA ASP A 75 -14.24 -11.37 5.46
C ASP A 75 -15.64 -10.74 5.60
N ASP A 76 -15.95 -10.15 6.77
CA ASP A 76 -17.18 -9.36 7.00
C ASP A 76 -17.14 -7.98 6.33
N GLY A 77 -15.95 -7.55 5.85
CA GLY A 77 -15.76 -6.28 5.16
C GLY A 77 -15.34 -5.13 6.05
N TYR A 78 -15.73 -3.92 5.66
CA TYR A 78 -15.44 -2.67 6.34
C TYR A 78 -16.68 -1.76 6.34
N ASP A 79 -17.18 -1.43 7.51
CA ASP A 79 -18.42 -0.65 7.69
C ASP A 79 -18.28 0.85 7.36
N GLY A 80 -17.11 1.29 6.91
CA GLY A 80 -16.80 2.66 6.53
C GLY A 80 -16.66 2.86 5.03
N ALA A 81 -16.10 4.00 4.64
CA ALA A 81 -15.83 4.37 3.26
C ALA A 81 -14.35 4.13 2.89
N ILE A 82 -14.13 3.52 1.74
CA ILE A 82 -12.81 3.42 1.10
C ILE A 82 -12.71 4.53 0.06
N LEU A 83 -11.76 5.45 0.25
CA LEU A 83 -11.45 6.49 -0.71
C LEU A 83 -10.29 6.04 -1.60
N THR A 84 -10.44 6.20 -2.90
CA THR A 84 -9.37 5.97 -3.89
C THR A 84 -9.11 7.22 -4.71
N LEU A 85 -7.90 7.36 -5.21
CA LEU A 85 -7.49 8.52 -5.99
C LEU A 85 -7.68 8.27 -7.48
N GLY A 86 -8.53 9.08 -8.11
CA GLY A 86 -8.94 8.99 -9.50
C GLY A 86 -8.12 9.86 -10.45
N ARG A 87 -8.79 10.35 -11.49
CA ARG A 87 -8.26 11.00 -12.70
C ARG A 87 -7.11 11.99 -12.47
N ASP A 88 -7.31 13.04 -11.66
CA ASP A 88 -6.32 14.12 -11.52
C ASP A 88 -5.08 13.69 -10.74
N PHE A 89 -5.23 12.67 -9.92
CA PHE A 89 -4.14 12.08 -9.13
C PHE A 89 -3.40 10.94 -9.86
N LYS A 90 -3.78 10.63 -11.12
CA LYS A 90 -3.17 9.59 -11.96
C LYS A 90 -2.32 10.15 -13.09
N ARG A 91 -1.84 11.39 -12.95
CA ARG A 91 -0.96 12.06 -13.91
C ARG A 91 0.46 12.15 -13.40
N HIS A 92 1.42 12.17 -14.30
CA HIS A 92 2.82 12.47 -14.00
C HIS A 92 3.49 13.16 -15.18
N ALA A 93 4.51 13.95 -14.89
CA ALA A 93 5.30 14.67 -15.88
C ALA A 93 6.74 14.85 -15.37
N LEU A 94 7.69 14.88 -16.30
CA LEU A 94 9.05 15.32 -16.02
C LEU A 94 9.10 16.84 -16.17
N GLU A 95 9.60 17.52 -15.14
CA GLU A 95 9.80 18.96 -15.06
C GLU A 95 11.28 19.18 -14.70
N ASP A 96 12.09 19.56 -15.66
CA ASP A 96 13.55 19.67 -15.52
C ASP A 96 14.17 18.35 -14.99
N ASP A 97 14.78 18.37 -13.81
CA ASP A 97 15.38 17.23 -13.10
C ASP A 97 14.45 16.61 -12.04
N HIS A 98 13.16 16.90 -12.11
CA HIS A 98 12.15 16.41 -11.18
C HIS A 98 11.02 15.67 -11.88
N LEU A 99 10.64 14.53 -11.33
CA LEU A 99 9.46 13.79 -11.76
C LEU A 99 8.30 14.13 -10.80
N ARG A 100 7.37 14.96 -11.27
CA ARG A 100 6.11 15.25 -10.57
C ARG A 100 5.13 14.12 -10.85
N SER A 101 4.53 13.55 -9.83
CA SER A 101 3.56 12.46 -10.01
C SER A 101 2.45 12.49 -8.97
N GLY A 102 1.23 12.31 -9.43
CA GLY A 102 0.06 12.10 -8.58
C GLY A 102 0.16 10.79 -7.80
N ALA A 103 -0.34 10.80 -6.58
CA ALA A 103 -0.24 9.68 -5.63
C ALA A 103 -1.06 8.44 -6.06
N GLY A 104 -2.08 8.61 -6.92
CA GLY A 104 -2.88 7.53 -7.50
C GLY A 104 -2.19 6.77 -8.63
N VAL A 105 -1.06 7.26 -9.16
CA VAL A 105 -0.32 6.58 -10.24
C VAL A 105 0.23 5.25 -9.72
N ILE A 106 0.10 4.19 -10.53
CA ILE A 106 0.71 2.89 -10.25
C ILE A 106 2.24 3.05 -10.24
N LEU A 107 2.90 2.63 -9.17
CA LEU A 107 4.34 2.81 -9.00
C LEU A 107 5.15 2.21 -10.17
N ALA A 108 4.73 1.07 -10.69
CA ALA A 108 5.37 0.46 -11.85
C ALA A 108 5.28 1.34 -13.11
N ALA A 109 4.21 2.13 -13.29
CA ALA A 109 4.10 3.08 -14.38
C ALA A 109 5.07 4.25 -14.20
N VAL A 110 5.18 4.80 -12.99
CA VAL A 110 6.15 5.85 -12.65
C VAL A 110 7.58 5.40 -13.00
N VAL A 111 7.96 4.18 -12.61
CA VAL A 111 9.29 3.60 -12.90
C VAL A 111 9.52 3.41 -14.40
N GLN A 112 8.51 2.90 -15.12
CA GLN A 112 8.64 2.66 -16.57
C GLN A 112 8.74 3.96 -17.37
N ASP A 113 8.01 4.98 -16.95
CA ASP A 113 8.04 6.26 -17.66
C ASP A 113 9.30 7.06 -17.32
N ALA A 114 9.83 6.97 -16.08
CA ALA A 114 11.18 7.47 -15.77
C ALA A 114 12.24 6.85 -16.69
N PHE A 115 12.19 5.52 -16.91
CA PHE A 115 13.07 4.83 -17.85
C PHE A 115 12.92 5.36 -19.30
N LYS A 116 11.69 5.52 -19.80
CA LYS A 116 11.43 6.04 -21.16
C LYS A 116 11.94 7.48 -21.34
N LEU A 117 11.87 8.27 -20.25
CA LEU A 117 12.35 9.65 -20.23
C LEU A 117 13.88 9.76 -20.03
N GLY A 118 14.58 8.64 -19.87
CA GLY A 118 16.04 8.62 -19.71
C GLY A 118 16.51 9.12 -18.34
N VAL A 119 15.67 9.00 -17.31
CA VAL A 119 16.02 9.45 -15.94
C VAL A 119 16.12 8.29 -14.97
N SER A 120 17.15 8.35 -14.12
CA SER A 120 17.54 7.38 -13.09
C SER A 120 17.09 7.85 -11.69
N GLY A 121 16.99 6.90 -10.74
CA GLY A 121 16.67 7.12 -9.33
C GLY A 121 15.51 6.26 -8.84
N LEU A 122 14.77 5.59 -9.74
CA LEU A 122 13.59 4.79 -9.42
C LEU A 122 13.78 3.28 -9.64
N GLU A 123 14.97 2.82 -10.05
CA GLU A 123 15.23 1.42 -10.44
C GLU A 123 15.03 0.44 -9.29
N PHE A 124 15.25 0.88 -8.05
CA PHE A 124 15.00 0.08 -6.84
C PHE A 124 13.52 -0.29 -6.67
N ALA A 125 12.61 0.54 -7.22
CA ALA A 125 11.17 0.39 -7.06
C ALA A 125 10.55 -0.62 -8.06
N VAL A 126 11.33 -1.14 -9.02
CA VAL A 126 10.88 -2.18 -9.96
C VAL A 126 10.30 -3.38 -9.21
N GLY A 127 9.08 -3.76 -9.55
CA GLY A 127 8.38 -4.89 -8.95
C GLY A 127 7.82 -4.63 -7.55
N ILE A 128 7.87 -3.40 -7.01
CA ILE A 128 7.09 -3.02 -5.83
C ILE A 128 5.65 -2.79 -6.28
N PRO A 129 4.68 -3.55 -5.73
CA PRO A 129 3.28 -3.35 -6.07
C PRO A 129 2.72 -2.12 -5.35
N GLY A 130 1.67 -1.52 -5.92
CA GLY A 130 0.95 -0.42 -5.28
C GLY A 130 0.94 0.86 -6.09
N THR A 131 0.50 1.95 -5.48
CA THR A 131 0.53 3.31 -6.01
C THR A 131 1.70 4.09 -5.40
N LEU A 132 2.05 5.22 -6.02
CA LEU A 132 3.05 6.14 -5.47
C LEU A 132 2.68 6.58 -4.05
N GLY A 133 1.41 6.97 -3.80
CA GLY A 133 0.95 7.37 -2.46
C GLY A 133 1.12 6.27 -1.42
N GLY A 134 0.81 5.01 -1.78
CA GLY A 134 1.05 3.86 -0.90
C GLY A 134 2.55 3.62 -0.65
N ALA A 135 3.38 3.81 -1.66
CA ALA A 135 4.83 3.71 -1.52
C ALA A 135 5.41 4.80 -0.61
N LEU A 136 4.92 6.04 -0.71
CA LEU A 136 5.30 7.14 0.17
C LEU A 136 4.86 6.88 1.61
N ALA A 137 3.61 6.49 1.82
CA ALA A 137 3.07 6.19 3.15
C ALA A 137 3.89 5.13 3.90
N MET A 138 4.39 4.13 3.18
CA MET A 138 5.18 3.03 3.72
C MET A 138 6.69 3.24 3.62
N ASN A 139 7.16 4.37 3.10
CA ASN A 139 8.56 4.60 2.77
C ASN A 139 9.16 3.38 2.05
N ALA A 140 8.54 3.01 0.93
CA ALA A 140 8.82 1.76 0.23
C ALA A 140 10.26 1.70 -0.30
N GLY A 141 10.88 0.53 -0.18
CA GLY A 141 12.26 0.33 -0.63
C GLY A 141 12.96 -0.81 0.11
N SER A 142 14.28 -0.77 0.12
CA SER A 142 15.17 -1.65 0.87
C SER A 142 15.91 -0.83 1.95
N ARG A 143 16.88 -1.47 2.64
CA ARG A 143 17.77 -0.75 3.56
C ARG A 143 18.74 0.19 2.83
N GLU A 144 19.01 -0.07 1.56
CA GLU A 144 20.00 0.67 0.76
C GLU A 144 19.34 1.80 -0.05
N GLN A 145 18.12 1.58 -0.54
CA GLN A 145 17.40 2.52 -1.39
C GLN A 145 15.91 2.52 -1.04
N TRP A 146 15.35 3.68 -0.77
CA TRP A 146 13.95 3.87 -0.41
C TRP A 146 13.40 5.18 -1.00
N ILE A 147 12.08 5.26 -1.12
CA ILE A 147 11.45 6.35 -1.86
C ILE A 147 11.68 7.71 -1.20
N GLY A 148 11.66 7.80 0.12
CA GLY A 148 11.89 9.05 0.84
C GLY A 148 13.25 9.70 0.56
N ALA A 149 14.27 8.91 0.15
CA ALA A 149 15.60 9.44 -0.18
C ALA A 149 15.61 10.33 -1.44
N ILE A 150 14.63 10.15 -2.32
CA ILE A 150 14.52 10.89 -3.59
C ILE A 150 13.37 11.90 -3.59
N VAL A 151 12.59 11.98 -2.52
CA VAL A 151 11.47 12.93 -2.43
C VAL A 151 11.98 14.35 -2.23
N GLU A 152 11.61 15.25 -3.15
CA GLU A 152 11.82 16.70 -3.02
C GLU A 152 10.70 17.33 -2.20
N SER A 153 9.44 17.02 -2.54
CA SER A 153 8.27 17.46 -1.79
C SER A 153 7.09 16.49 -1.93
N VAL A 154 6.18 16.54 -0.97
CA VAL A 154 4.91 15.81 -0.98
C VAL A 154 3.78 16.81 -0.72
N THR A 155 2.70 16.69 -1.46
CA THR A 155 1.45 17.42 -1.21
C THR A 155 0.46 16.45 -0.57
N VAL A 156 -0.09 16.84 0.57
CA VAL A 156 -1.17 16.14 1.26
C VAL A 156 -2.44 16.98 1.24
N PHE A 157 -3.57 16.34 1.14
CA PHE A 157 -4.88 16.95 1.37
C PHE A 157 -5.28 16.70 2.82
N GLU A 158 -5.38 17.77 3.60
CA GLU A 158 -5.86 17.75 4.99
C GLU A 158 -7.32 18.21 5.01
N PRO A 159 -8.27 17.36 5.47
CA PRO A 159 -9.67 17.76 5.60
C PRO A 159 -9.82 19.02 6.45
N GLY A 160 -10.54 20.02 5.92
CA GLY A 160 -10.72 21.32 6.58
C GLY A 160 -9.61 22.34 6.36
N ALA A 161 -8.37 21.92 6.05
CA ALA A 161 -7.24 22.82 5.76
C ALA A 161 -6.90 22.91 4.26
N GLY A 162 -7.26 21.87 3.47
CA GLY A 162 -6.97 21.82 2.03
C GLY A 162 -5.62 21.21 1.70
N LEU A 163 -4.95 21.72 0.68
CA LEU A 163 -3.65 21.20 0.22
C LEU A 163 -2.49 21.81 1.02
N VAL A 164 -1.70 20.93 1.63
CA VAL A 164 -0.48 21.29 2.37
C VAL A 164 0.72 20.63 1.67
N ARG A 165 1.71 21.45 1.30
CA ARG A 165 2.96 20.99 0.69
C ARG A 165 4.07 20.92 1.73
N LEU A 166 4.71 19.77 1.84
CA LEU A 166 5.84 19.48 2.72
C LEU A 166 7.10 19.25 1.87
N ARG A 167 8.23 19.81 2.27
CA ARG A 167 9.52 19.45 1.68
C ARG A 167 9.94 18.05 2.16
N GLY A 168 10.73 17.33 1.37
CA GLY A 168 11.20 16.00 1.73
C GLY A 168 11.80 15.90 3.14
N PRO A 169 12.68 16.83 3.58
CA PRO A 169 13.25 16.82 4.95
C PRO A 169 12.26 17.10 6.08
N GLU A 170 11.07 17.61 5.79
CA GLU A 170 10.02 17.89 6.80
C GLU A 170 9.19 16.66 7.12
N VAL A 171 9.29 15.59 6.30
CA VAL A 171 8.61 14.33 6.51
C VAL A 171 9.44 13.41 7.40
N ALA A 172 8.81 12.79 8.39
CA ALA A 172 9.46 11.83 9.27
C ALA A 172 9.59 10.44 8.58
N TRP A 173 10.65 10.29 7.78
CA TRP A 173 10.97 9.04 7.11
C TRP A 173 11.59 8.01 8.06
N ALA A 174 10.96 6.86 8.19
CA ALA A 174 11.47 5.74 8.96
C ALA A 174 11.32 4.43 8.20
N TYR A 175 11.95 3.36 8.68
CA TYR A 175 11.82 2.03 8.09
C TYR A 175 10.35 1.58 8.11
N ARG A 176 9.75 1.39 6.92
CA ARG A 176 8.37 0.98 6.72
C ARG A 176 7.33 1.92 7.33
N ARG A 177 7.64 3.19 7.51
CA ARG A 177 6.74 4.16 8.14
C ARG A 177 7.08 5.60 7.76
N THR A 178 6.04 6.43 7.66
CA THR A 178 6.12 7.89 7.64
C THR A 178 5.00 8.47 8.50
N ASP A 179 5.04 9.77 8.75
CA ASP A 179 3.96 10.52 9.39
C ASP A 179 2.90 11.01 8.40
N LEU A 180 3.17 10.95 7.09
CA LEU A 180 2.26 11.45 6.04
C LEU A 180 0.79 11.01 6.20
N PRO A 181 0.48 9.72 6.50
CA PRO A 181 -0.92 9.29 6.66
C PRO A 181 -1.63 9.92 7.86
N LYS A 182 -0.90 10.51 8.82
CA LYS A 182 -1.47 11.23 9.96
C LYS A 182 -1.78 12.69 9.62
N LEU A 183 -1.09 13.24 8.61
CA LEU A 183 -1.26 14.61 8.17
C LEU A 183 -2.39 14.76 7.15
N GLY A 184 -2.76 13.68 6.46
CA GLY A 184 -3.85 13.70 5.49
C GLY A 184 -3.68 12.68 4.36
N ILE A 185 -4.38 12.92 3.26
CA ILE A 185 -4.34 12.10 2.05
C ILE A 185 -3.19 12.57 1.18
N ILE A 186 -2.22 11.69 0.91
CA ILE A 186 -1.12 12.00 -0.03
C ILE A 186 -1.73 12.10 -1.43
N VAL A 187 -1.58 13.24 -2.09
CA VAL A 187 -2.18 13.51 -3.41
C VAL A 187 -1.15 13.64 -4.53
N GLU A 188 0.07 14.10 -4.23
CA GLU A 188 1.14 14.32 -5.20
C GLU A 188 2.51 14.21 -4.53
N ALA A 189 3.53 13.84 -5.30
CA ALA A 189 4.93 14.01 -4.91
C ALA A 189 5.77 14.52 -6.08
N VAL A 190 6.85 15.21 -5.74
CA VAL A 190 7.94 15.61 -6.63
C VAL A 190 9.17 14.80 -6.23
N LEU A 191 9.71 14.05 -7.16
CA LEU A 191 10.83 13.14 -6.96
C LEU A 191 12.06 13.67 -7.72
N ARG A 192 13.21 13.73 -7.05
CA ARG A 192 14.48 14.02 -7.71
C ARG A 192 14.91 12.85 -8.57
N VAL A 193 15.23 13.14 -9.82
CA VAL A 193 15.73 12.18 -10.79
C VAL A 193 16.98 12.75 -11.47
N VAL A 194 17.78 11.91 -12.11
CA VAL A 194 19.01 12.32 -12.76
C VAL A 194 19.01 11.75 -14.16
N GLU A 195 19.32 12.58 -15.16
CA GLU A 195 19.53 12.10 -16.55
C GLU A 195 20.59 11.00 -16.56
N SER A 196 20.33 9.92 -17.28
CA SER A 196 21.22 8.77 -17.33
C SER A 196 21.04 7.98 -18.62
N ASP A 197 22.02 7.15 -18.95
CA ASP A 197 21.95 6.31 -20.14
C ASP A 197 20.94 5.15 -19.99
N ALA A 198 20.19 4.88 -21.04
CA ALA A 198 19.16 3.85 -21.05
C ALA A 198 19.69 2.43 -20.75
N VAL A 199 20.96 2.15 -21.08
CA VAL A 199 21.58 0.83 -20.85
C VAL A 199 21.85 0.64 -19.36
N GLY A 200 22.38 1.66 -18.69
CA GLY A 200 22.62 1.67 -17.25
C GLY A 200 21.33 1.51 -16.47
N ILE A 201 20.30 2.33 -16.78
CA ILE A 201 18.98 2.26 -16.14
C ILE A 201 18.39 0.84 -16.30
N ARG A 202 18.35 0.33 -17.53
CA ARG A 202 17.83 -1.02 -17.83
C ARG A 202 18.55 -2.10 -17.02
N ARG A 203 19.88 -2.07 -16.98
CA ARG A 203 20.70 -3.03 -16.21
C ARG A 203 20.33 -3.01 -14.72
N ALA A 204 20.17 -1.83 -14.13
CA ALA A 204 19.78 -1.66 -12.73
C ALA A 204 18.35 -2.17 -12.45
N MET A 205 17.39 -1.84 -13.33
CA MET A 205 16.02 -2.34 -13.27
C MET A 205 15.96 -3.88 -13.32
N GLU A 206 16.67 -4.49 -14.27
CA GLU A 206 16.73 -5.94 -14.41
C GLU A 206 17.39 -6.61 -13.21
N ALA A 207 18.45 -6.03 -12.65
CA ALA A 207 19.09 -6.54 -11.45
C ALA A 207 18.12 -6.52 -10.25
N SER A 208 17.40 -5.41 -10.05
CA SER A 208 16.37 -5.28 -9.03
C SER A 208 15.24 -6.32 -9.21
N LEU A 209 14.74 -6.48 -10.43
CA LEU A 209 13.68 -7.46 -10.73
C LEU A 209 14.16 -8.91 -10.53
N ARG A 210 15.38 -9.25 -10.98
CA ARG A 210 15.97 -10.59 -10.78
C ARG A 210 16.10 -10.93 -9.30
N ARG A 211 16.57 -9.98 -8.48
CA ARG A 211 16.67 -10.15 -7.02
C ARG A 211 15.31 -10.45 -6.41
N ARG A 212 14.25 -9.68 -6.76
CA ARG A 212 12.88 -9.89 -6.27
C ARG A 212 12.30 -11.24 -6.70
N LYS A 213 12.42 -11.60 -7.99
CA LYS A 213 11.91 -12.88 -8.51
C LYS A 213 12.52 -14.09 -7.81
N ARG A 214 13.79 -13.98 -7.37
CA ARG A 214 14.46 -15.08 -6.64
C ARG A 214 14.05 -15.17 -5.18
N SER A 215 13.65 -14.05 -4.57
CA SER A 215 13.43 -13.96 -3.12
C SER A 215 11.97 -13.75 -2.71
N GLN A 216 11.03 -13.57 -3.64
CA GLN A 216 9.64 -13.24 -3.32
C GLN A 216 8.67 -14.03 -4.22
N PRO A 217 7.51 -14.47 -3.71
CA PRO A 217 6.51 -15.23 -4.43
C PRO A 217 5.65 -14.31 -5.34
N LEU A 218 6.27 -13.60 -6.29
CA LEU A 218 5.62 -12.55 -7.10
C LEU A 218 4.46 -13.06 -7.96
N GLY A 219 4.37 -14.36 -8.22
CA GLY A 219 3.29 -14.99 -9.00
C GLY A 219 2.05 -15.34 -8.19
N MET A 220 2.06 -15.15 -6.87
CA MET A 220 0.94 -15.51 -6.00
C MET A 220 0.31 -14.27 -5.34
N PRO A 221 -1.03 -14.22 -5.22
CA PRO A 221 -1.70 -13.15 -4.51
C PRO A 221 -1.24 -13.07 -3.05
N SER A 222 -0.83 -11.86 -2.60
CA SER A 222 -0.38 -11.61 -1.23
C SER A 222 -0.36 -10.10 -0.96
N ALA A 223 -0.15 -9.69 0.29
CA ALA A 223 0.06 -8.31 0.68
C ALA A 223 1.54 -7.98 0.98
N GLY A 224 2.48 -8.66 0.32
CA GLY A 224 3.90 -8.47 0.58
C GLY A 224 4.37 -9.14 1.87
N SER A 225 5.39 -8.56 2.51
CA SER A 225 5.89 -9.04 3.81
C SER A 225 4.86 -8.81 4.90
N VAL A 226 4.56 -9.86 5.66
CA VAL A 226 3.52 -9.80 6.70
C VAL A 226 4.03 -9.11 7.97
N PHE A 227 5.31 -9.29 8.30
CA PHE A 227 5.90 -8.76 9.53
C PHE A 227 7.07 -7.82 9.25
N VAL A 228 7.21 -6.80 10.09
CA VAL A 228 8.38 -5.93 10.14
C VAL A 228 9.59 -6.75 10.65
N ASN A 229 10.75 -6.55 10.05
CA ASN A 229 11.97 -7.18 10.55
C ASN A 229 12.33 -6.63 11.93
N PRO A 230 12.56 -7.48 12.93
CA PRO A 230 13.03 -7.05 14.24
C PRO A 230 14.45 -6.50 14.18
N GLY A 231 14.88 -5.81 15.24
CA GLY A 231 16.25 -5.32 15.34
C GLY A 231 17.27 -6.47 15.32
N GLY A 232 18.25 -6.38 14.43
CA GLY A 232 19.36 -7.36 14.34
C GLY A 232 19.04 -8.65 13.57
N ASP A 233 17.78 -8.87 13.14
CA ASP A 233 17.36 -10.11 12.45
C ASP A 233 16.33 -9.85 11.33
N SER A 234 15.89 -10.91 10.64
CA SER A 234 14.80 -10.84 9.69
C SER A 234 13.63 -11.75 10.10
N ALA A 235 12.41 -11.23 9.97
CA ALA A 235 11.22 -12.02 10.25
C ALA A 235 11.18 -13.31 9.41
N GLY A 236 11.56 -13.23 8.12
CA GLY A 236 11.62 -14.42 7.26
C GLY A 236 12.52 -15.51 7.78
N ARG A 237 13.73 -15.17 8.27
CA ARG A 237 14.65 -16.15 8.84
C ARG A 237 14.10 -16.79 10.13
N LEU A 238 13.49 -15.97 11.00
CA LEU A 238 12.90 -16.45 12.24
C LEU A 238 11.75 -17.42 12.00
N ILE A 239 10.86 -17.10 11.03
CA ILE A 239 9.73 -17.95 10.65
C ILE A 239 10.21 -19.25 10.01
N GLU A 240 11.24 -19.19 9.16
CA GLU A 240 11.85 -20.38 8.55
C GLU A 240 12.53 -21.26 9.61
N ALA A 241 13.26 -20.66 10.55
CA ALA A 241 13.89 -21.38 11.67
C ALA A 241 12.85 -22.04 12.61
N ALA A 242 11.65 -21.46 12.72
CA ALA A 242 10.52 -22.08 13.43
C ALA A 242 9.83 -23.21 12.64
N GLY A 243 10.32 -23.56 11.43
CA GLY A 243 9.81 -24.67 10.62
C GLY A 243 8.46 -24.39 9.94
N LEU A 244 8.08 -23.12 9.77
CA LEU A 244 6.73 -22.76 9.33
C LEU A 244 6.59 -22.55 7.81
N LYS A 245 7.66 -22.65 7.00
CA LYS A 245 7.54 -22.61 5.54
C LYS A 245 6.56 -23.68 5.05
N GLY A 246 5.67 -23.31 4.14
CA GLY A 246 4.66 -24.22 3.59
C GLY A 246 3.49 -24.52 4.52
N ALA A 247 3.48 -24.02 5.76
CA ALA A 247 2.32 -24.19 6.66
C ALA A 247 1.06 -23.57 6.04
N LYS A 248 -0.09 -24.26 6.19
CA LYS A 248 -1.37 -23.89 5.56
C LYS A 248 -2.48 -23.83 6.58
N VAL A 249 -3.40 -22.89 6.38
CA VAL A 249 -4.71 -22.84 7.04
C VAL A 249 -5.73 -22.49 5.96
N GLY A 250 -6.72 -23.33 5.77
CA GLY A 250 -7.69 -23.16 4.68
C GLY A 250 -7.03 -22.96 3.33
N GLY A 251 -7.35 -21.86 2.67
CA GLY A 251 -6.76 -21.46 1.38
C GLY A 251 -5.48 -20.62 1.50
N ALA A 252 -5.03 -20.26 2.70
CA ALA A 252 -3.81 -19.47 2.92
C ALA A 252 -2.60 -20.38 3.18
N ALA A 253 -1.42 -19.94 2.73
CA ALA A 253 -0.16 -20.66 2.97
C ALA A 253 1.00 -19.70 3.25
N ILE A 254 1.91 -20.09 4.15
CA ILE A 254 3.23 -19.46 4.28
C ILE A 254 4.07 -19.89 3.07
N SER A 255 4.59 -18.93 2.32
CA SER A 255 5.30 -19.19 1.08
C SER A 255 6.59 -20.00 1.30
N ASP A 256 6.80 -21.01 0.45
CA ASP A 256 8.05 -21.78 0.39
C ASP A 256 9.22 -20.95 -0.16
N VAL A 257 8.95 -19.87 -0.92
CA VAL A 257 9.98 -18.96 -1.45
C VAL A 257 10.48 -18.00 -0.38
N HIS A 258 9.56 -17.44 0.43
CA HIS A 258 9.89 -16.45 1.47
C HIS A 258 8.94 -16.58 2.66
N ALA A 259 9.46 -17.01 3.80
CA ALA A 259 8.63 -17.32 4.96
C ALA A 259 7.88 -16.11 5.56
N ASN A 260 8.32 -14.87 5.29
CA ASN A 260 7.58 -13.66 5.70
C ASN A 260 6.45 -13.26 4.71
N PHE A 261 6.06 -14.16 3.80
CA PHE A 261 4.93 -13.98 2.90
C PHE A 261 3.87 -15.04 3.19
N ILE A 262 2.67 -14.61 3.47
CA ILE A 262 1.49 -15.47 3.44
C ILE A 262 0.80 -15.20 2.10
N VAL A 263 0.49 -16.25 1.37
CA VAL A 263 -0.09 -16.19 0.03
C VAL A 263 -1.49 -16.78 0.02
N ASN A 264 -2.36 -16.26 -0.83
CA ASN A 264 -3.62 -16.90 -1.16
C ASN A 264 -3.32 -18.01 -2.19
N ALA A 265 -3.32 -19.24 -1.72
CA ALA A 265 -3.04 -20.44 -2.54
C ALA A 265 -4.29 -20.94 -3.27
N GLY A 266 -5.43 -20.29 -3.09
CA GLY A 266 -6.72 -20.56 -3.71
C GLY A 266 -7.84 -20.56 -2.68
N GLY A 267 -8.80 -19.62 -2.82
CA GLY A 267 -9.96 -19.52 -1.93
C GLY A 267 -9.64 -19.15 -0.47
N ALA A 268 -8.51 -18.50 -0.19
CA ALA A 268 -8.17 -18.06 1.15
C ALA A 268 -9.13 -16.99 1.67
N THR A 269 -9.47 -17.07 2.95
CA THR A 269 -10.22 -16.08 3.71
C THR A 269 -9.29 -15.18 4.52
N ALA A 270 -9.78 -14.05 5.00
CA ALA A 270 -9.04 -13.20 5.92
C ALA A 270 -8.79 -13.91 7.26
N ALA A 271 -9.73 -14.73 7.70
CA ALA A 271 -9.60 -15.59 8.88
C ALA A 271 -8.47 -16.61 8.74
N ASP A 272 -8.29 -17.23 7.55
CA ASP A 272 -7.18 -18.15 7.28
C ASP A 272 -5.82 -17.44 7.43
N VAL A 273 -5.70 -16.26 6.82
CA VAL A 273 -4.46 -15.44 6.89
C VAL A 273 -4.19 -15.03 8.33
N LEU A 274 -5.20 -14.55 9.07
CA LEU A 274 -5.06 -14.15 10.47
C LEU A 274 -4.60 -15.31 11.35
N SER A 275 -5.14 -16.50 11.13
CA SER A 275 -4.74 -17.73 11.83
C SER A 275 -3.26 -18.05 11.62
N LEU A 276 -2.75 -17.91 10.38
CA LEU A 276 -1.32 -18.06 10.09
C LEU A 276 -0.48 -16.95 10.73
N VAL A 277 -0.98 -15.69 10.77
CA VAL A 277 -0.30 -14.58 11.46
C VAL A 277 -0.13 -14.89 12.95
N ARG A 278 -1.16 -15.40 13.62
CA ARG A 278 -1.15 -15.82 15.03
C ARG A 278 -0.17 -16.97 15.25
N LEU A 279 -0.29 -18.02 14.45
CA LEU A 279 0.61 -19.19 14.49
C LEU A 279 2.08 -18.75 14.41
N VAL A 280 2.42 -17.87 13.47
CA VAL A 280 3.78 -17.37 13.30
C VAL A 280 4.25 -16.59 14.53
N ARG A 281 3.42 -15.67 15.04
CA ARG A 281 3.77 -14.88 16.22
C ARG A 281 4.06 -15.77 17.44
N ASP A 282 3.19 -16.74 17.69
CA ASP A 282 3.32 -17.64 18.83
C ASP A 282 4.54 -18.54 18.71
N ALA A 283 4.79 -19.13 17.55
CA ALA A 283 5.94 -19.99 17.32
C ALA A 283 7.28 -19.23 17.45
N VAL A 284 7.37 -18.04 16.86
CA VAL A 284 8.60 -17.22 16.94
C VAL A 284 8.80 -16.69 18.36
N ARG A 285 7.74 -16.29 19.06
CA ARG A 285 7.82 -15.90 20.47
C ARG A 285 8.30 -17.05 21.34
N HIS A 286 7.79 -18.26 21.14
CA HIS A 286 8.17 -19.44 21.90
C HIS A 286 9.63 -19.84 21.64
N SER A 287 10.07 -19.85 20.39
CA SER A 287 11.41 -20.32 20.01
C SER A 287 12.52 -19.29 20.22
N ASN A 288 12.24 -18.00 20.09
CA ASN A 288 13.26 -16.93 20.07
C ASN A 288 13.01 -15.81 21.09
N GLY A 289 11.89 -15.82 21.81
CA GLY A 289 11.52 -14.73 22.72
C GLY A 289 11.20 -13.40 22.00
N ILE A 290 11.04 -13.42 20.67
CA ILE A 290 10.82 -12.22 19.85
C ILE A 290 9.36 -12.11 19.49
N GLU A 291 8.75 -10.96 19.77
CA GLU A 291 7.40 -10.65 19.33
C GLU A 291 7.42 -9.96 17.97
N LEU A 292 6.95 -10.67 16.93
CA LEU A 292 6.83 -10.12 15.58
C LEU A 292 5.64 -9.17 15.49
N ARG A 293 5.86 -7.99 14.92
CA ARG A 293 4.83 -6.98 14.67
C ARG A 293 4.39 -7.03 13.20
N PRO A 294 3.07 -7.09 12.91
CA PRO A 294 2.58 -7.02 11.55
C PRO A 294 3.02 -5.73 10.84
N GLU A 295 3.39 -5.86 9.56
CA GLU A 295 3.62 -4.76 8.62
C GLU A 295 2.35 -4.47 7.83
N ILE A 296 1.57 -5.51 7.51
CA ILE A 296 0.28 -5.38 6.82
C ILE A 296 -0.74 -4.68 7.73
N ARG A 297 -1.58 -3.86 7.13
CA ARG A 297 -2.70 -3.21 7.82
C ARG A 297 -3.92 -4.13 7.81
N PHE A 298 -4.59 -4.22 8.94
CA PHE A 298 -5.89 -4.88 9.07
C PHE A 298 -6.98 -3.85 8.90
N LEU A 299 -8.01 -4.15 8.10
CA LEU A 299 -9.13 -3.27 7.82
C LEU A 299 -10.46 -4.02 8.03
N GLY A 300 -11.36 -3.44 8.80
CA GLY A 300 -12.59 -4.07 9.26
C GLY A 300 -12.42 -4.78 10.60
N THR A 301 -13.45 -5.49 11.02
CA THR A 301 -13.48 -6.19 12.31
C THR A 301 -12.83 -7.57 12.18
N PHE A 302 -11.85 -7.82 13.03
CA PHE A 302 -11.23 -9.15 13.18
C PHE A 302 -11.54 -9.65 14.60
N LEU A 303 -12.25 -10.74 14.71
CA LEU A 303 -12.55 -11.34 16.01
C LEU A 303 -11.24 -11.72 16.71
N GLU A 304 -11.00 -11.14 17.88
CA GLU A 304 -9.97 -11.59 18.81
C GLU A 304 -10.50 -12.89 19.44
N SER A 305 -9.90 -14.01 19.10
CA SER A 305 -10.14 -15.30 19.76
C SER A 305 -9.00 -15.64 20.70
#